data_a27d98901e9577fc4bedab11bc4b3367
#
_entry.id   a27d98901e9577fc4bedab11bc4b3367
#
_cell.length_a   1.000
_cell.length_b   1.000
_cell.length_c   1.000
_cell.angle_alpha   90.00
_cell.angle_beta   90.00
_cell.angle_gamma   90.00
#
_symmetry.space_group_name_H-M   'P 1'
#
loop_
_entity.id
_entity.type
_entity.pdbx_description
1 polymer ?
#
loop_
_entity_poly.entity_id
_entity_poly.type
_entity_poly.pdbx_seq_one_letter_code
_entity_poly.pdbx_strand_id
1 'polypeptide(L)'
;MYQASVPAFQQTLMALSAILDKATAHAQSQGTDPAEFMAARLAPDMFPLSRQIQIATDHAKGATARLSGREVPKFEDNEQSFDELKARIAKVLDFINSVEVSEIDASEEREINLTVGGQPMVFTGMRYLLHFALPNFYFHATTAYGILRQKGVPLGKRDYMGRA
;
A
#
# COMPACT_ATOMS: atom_id res chain seq x y z
N MET A 1 10.16 7.11 15.52
CA MET A 1 9.26 7.23 14.36
C MET A 1 9.57 6.21 13.27
N TYR A 2 10.84 6.05 12.88
CA TYR A 2 11.23 5.13 11.82
C TYR A 2 10.76 3.69 12.06
N GLN A 3 11.02 3.12 13.24
CA GLN A 3 10.63 1.72 13.57
C GLN A 3 9.12 1.47 13.54
N ALA A 4 8.30 2.51 13.72
CA ALA A 4 6.84 2.41 13.66
C ALA A 4 6.28 2.64 12.24
N SER A 5 7.10 3.00 11.27
CA SER A 5 6.67 3.37 9.91
C SER A 5 7.32 2.50 8.83
N VAL A 6 8.56 2.74 8.46
CA VAL A 6 9.20 2.11 7.30
C VAL A 6 9.20 0.59 7.36
N PRO A 7 9.62 -0.08 8.46
CA PRO A 7 9.59 -1.55 8.54
C PRO A 7 8.17 -2.14 8.41
N ALA A 8 7.15 -1.44 8.94
CA ALA A 8 5.76 -1.87 8.83
C ALA A 8 5.25 -1.78 7.38
N PHE A 9 5.59 -0.70 6.66
CA PHE A 9 5.29 -0.57 5.23
C PHE A 9 6.02 -1.62 4.40
N GLN A 10 7.32 -1.83 4.64
CA GLN A 10 8.14 -2.83 3.95
C GLN A 10 7.52 -4.22 4.07
N GLN A 11 7.27 -4.69 5.30
CA GLN A 11 6.71 -6.02 5.55
C GLN A 11 5.40 -6.22 4.78
N THR A 12 4.48 -5.28 4.86
CA THR A 12 3.15 -5.42 4.25
C THR A 12 3.22 -5.31 2.72
N LEU A 13 4.05 -4.41 2.16
CA LEU A 13 4.22 -4.29 0.71
C LEU A 13 4.88 -5.53 0.11
N MET A 14 5.88 -6.10 0.77
CA MET A 14 6.49 -7.38 0.36
C MET A 14 5.47 -8.52 0.40
N ALA A 15 4.63 -8.56 1.44
CA ALA A 15 3.54 -9.53 1.54
C ALA A 15 2.52 -9.36 0.41
N LEU A 16 2.11 -8.12 0.09
CA LEU A 16 1.21 -7.85 -1.04
C LEU A 16 1.81 -8.29 -2.38
N SER A 17 3.11 -8.06 -2.60
CA SER A 17 3.79 -8.53 -3.81
C SER A 17 3.73 -10.06 -3.93
N ALA A 18 4.03 -10.80 -2.86
CA ALA A 18 3.94 -12.25 -2.84
C ALA A 18 2.50 -12.77 -3.01
N ILE A 19 1.50 -12.05 -2.47
CA ILE A 19 0.08 -12.33 -2.67
C ILE A 19 -0.31 -12.17 -4.15
N LEU A 20 0.22 -11.17 -4.86
CA LEU A 20 -0.02 -10.98 -6.29
C LEU A 20 0.61 -12.11 -7.12
N ASP A 21 1.77 -12.68 -6.73
CA ASP A 21 2.32 -13.88 -7.37
C ASP A 21 1.37 -15.08 -7.25
N LYS A 22 0.79 -15.29 -6.07
CA LYS A 22 -0.23 -16.34 -5.86
C LYS A 22 -1.50 -16.09 -6.68
N ALA A 23 -1.92 -14.83 -6.81
CA ALA A 23 -3.06 -14.44 -7.63
C ALA A 23 -2.79 -14.73 -9.12
N THR A 24 -1.59 -14.41 -9.61
CA THR A 24 -1.16 -14.73 -10.97
C THR A 24 -1.22 -16.23 -11.24
N ALA A 25 -0.62 -17.04 -10.37
CA ALA A 25 -0.63 -18.50 -10.51
C ALA A 25 -2.06 -19.07 -10.46
N HIS A 26 -2.92 -18.53 -9.58
CA HIS A 26 -4.32 -18.93 -9.49
C HIS A 26 -5.09 -18.58 -10.77
N ALA A 27 -4.99 -17.36 -11.27
CA ALA A 27 -5.63 -16.95 -12.52
C ALA A 27 -5.24 -17.87 -13.70
N GLN A 28 -3.96 -18.17 -13.83
CA GLN A 28 -3.44 -19.10 -14.83
C GLN A 28 -4.03 -20.50 -14.68
N SER A 29 -4.10 -21.05 -13.47
CA SER A 29 -4.62 -22.39 -13.20
C SER A 29 -6.11 -22.52 -13.49
N GLN A 30 -6.87 -21.43 -13.38
CA GLN A 30 -8.30 -21.37 -13.62
C GLN A 30 -8.65 -20.92 -15.06
N GLY A 31 -7.67 -20.51 -15.86
CA GLY A 31 -7.89 -19.92 -17.18
C GLY A 31 -8.70 -18.61 -17.11
N THR A 32 -8.62 -17.89 -15.99
CA THR A 32 -9.34 -16.63 -15.77
C THR A 32 -8.48 -15.44 -16.23
N ASP A 33 -9.08 -14.49 -16.91
CA ASP A 33 -8.40 -13.25 -17.31
C ASP A 33 -7.98 -12.46 -16.05
N PRO A 34 -6.69 -12.12 -15.88
CA PRO A 34 -6.23 -11.25 -14.81
C PRO A 34 -6.99 -9.92 -14.68
N ALA A 35 -7.54 -9.39 -15.78
CA ALA A 35 -8.35 -8.18 -15.79
C ALA A 35 -9.60 -8.29 -14.90
N GLU A 36 -10.19 -9.49 -14.77
CA GLU A 36 -11.32 -9.72 -13.88
C GLU A 36 -10.94 -9.53 -12.39
N PHE A 37 -9.72 -9.92 -12.01
CA PHE A 37 -9.21 -9.68 -10.67
C PHE A 37 -8.92 -8.20 -10.44
N MET A 38 -8.31 -7.55 -11.42
CA MET A 38 -7.97 -6.11 -11.35
C MET A 38 -9.21 -5.24 -11.11
N ALA A 39 -10.34 -5.59 -11.74
CA ALA A 39 -11.63 -4.89 -11.63
C ALA A 39 -12.47 -5.36 -10.42
N ALA A 40 -12.11 -6.46 -9.75
CA ALA A 40 -12.90 -7.02 -8.66
C ALA A 40 -12.92 -6.09 -7.42
N ARG A 41 -14.07 -6.07 -6.73
CA ARG A 41 -14.31 -5.26 -5.53
C ARG A 41 -15.22 -6.01 -4.54
N LEU A 42 -15.13 -5.70 -3.26
CA LEU A 42 -15.98 -6.34 -2.22
C LEU A 42 -17.42 -5.85 -2.25
N ALA A 43 -17.65 -4.58 -2.64
CA ALA A 43 -18.98 -4.00 -2.78
C ALA A 43 -19.00 -3.04 -3.98
N PRO A 44 -20.18 -2.77 -4.58
CA PRO A 44 -20.28 -1.92 -5.80
C PRO A 44 -19.73 -0.50 -5.64
N ASP A 45 -19.77 0.05 -4.44
CA ASP A 45 -19.30 1.38 -4.07
C ASP A 45 -17.86 1.41 -3.56
N MET A 46 -17.19 0.25 -3.46
CA MET A 46 -15.79 0.15 -3.06
C MET A 46 -14.85 0.23 -4.26
N PHE A 47 -13.64 0.70 -4.05
CA PHE A 47 -12.57 0.68 -5.07
C PHE A 47 -12.19 -0.75 -5.47
N PRO A 48 -11.83 -0.97 -6.75
CA PRO A 48 -11.36 -2.27 -7.24
C PRO A 48 -9.95 -2.61 -6.71
N LEU A 49 -9.54 -3.88 -6.87
CA LEU A 49 -8.25 -4.39 -6.45
C LEU A 49 -7.07 -3.50 -6.87
N SER A 50 -7.04 -3.12 -8.16
CA SER A 50 -5.97 -2.25 -8.68
C SER A 50 -5.85 -0.97 -7.87
N ARG A 51 -6.98 -0.31 -7.61
CA ARG A 51 -7.02 0.95 -6.84
C ARG A 51 -6.67 0.75 -5.38
N GLN A 52 -7.01 -0.40 -4.77
CA GLN A 52 -6.60 -0.72 -3.39
C GLN A 52 -5.07 -0.78 -3.26
N ILE A 53 -4.39 -1.44 -4.20
CA ILE A 53 -2.93 -1.53 -4.21
C ILE A 53 -2.29 -0.15 -4.46
N GLN A 54 -2.81 0.63 -5.42
CA GLN A 54 -2.33 1.98 -5.70
C GLN A 54 -2.40 2.86 -4.45
N ILE A 55 -3.56 2.91 -3.77
CA ILE A 55 -3.74 3.73 -2.57
C ILE A 55 -2.86 3.23 -1.40
N ALA A 56 -2.74 1.91 -1.20
CA ALA A 56 -1.83 1.37 -0.18
C ALA A 56 -0.38 1.84 -0.43
N THR A 57 0.11 1.71 -1.66
CA THR A 57 1.45 2.17 -2.04
C THR A 57 1.62 3.68 -1.87
N ASP A 58 0.58 4.48 -2.18
CA ASP A 58 0.61 5.93 -2.01
C ASP A 58 0.67 6.35 -0.54
N HIS A 59 -0.01 5.62 0.36
CA HIS A 59 0.09 5.88 1.80
C HIS A 59 1.48 5.57 2.34
N ALA A 60 2.10 4.45 1.96
CA ALA A 60 3.46 4.11 2.38
C ALA A 60 4.48 5.14 1.89
N LYS A 61 4.47 5.43 0.58
CA LYS A 61 5.33 6.43 -0.07
C LYS A 61 5.13 7.82 0.52
N GLY A 62 3.87 8.25 0.61
CA GLY A 62 3.51 9.58 1.09
C GLY A 62 3.82 9.80 2.57
N ALA A 63 3.64 8.77 3.42
CA ALA A 63 3.99 8.85 4.82
C ALA A 63 5.50 8.97 5.01
N THR A 64 6.27 8.11 4.35
CA THR A 64 7.72 8.14 4.43
C THR A 64 8.28 9.49 3.95
N ALA A 65 7.80 10.01 2.81
CA ALA A 65 8.25 11.29 2.28
C ALA A 65 7.96 12.46 3.24
N ARG A 66 6.72 12.54 3.74
CA ARG A 66 6.33 13.66 4.63
C ARG A 66 7.05 13.61 5.97
N LEU A 67 7.22 12.41 6.54
CA LEU A 67 7.93 12.26 7.81
C LEU A 67 9.44 12.54 7.67
N SER A 68 10.03 12.25 6.52
CA SER A 68 11.44 12.59 6.24
C SER A 68 11.65 14.02 5.76
N GLY A 69 10.58 14.75 5.39
CA GLY A 69 10.66 16.09 4.82
C GLY A 69 11.08 16.10 3.34
N ARG A 70 11.05 14.94 2.67
CA ARG A 70 11.29 14.82 1.23
C ARG A 70 10.04 15.12 0.42
N GLU A 71 10.22 15.47 -0.85
CA GLU A 71 9.12 15.57 -1.81
C GLU A 71 8.46 14.19 -2.02
N VAL A 72 7.12 14.17 -2.10
CA VAL A 72 6.37 12.94 -2.39
C VAL A 72 6.52 12.57 -3.86
N PRO A 73 7.13 11.42 -4.21
CA PRO A 73 7.25 11.01 -5.61
C PRO A 73 5.86 10.82 -6.26
N LYS A 74 5.71 11.32 -7.49
CA LYS A 74 4.48 11.17 -8.27
C LYS A 74 4.56 9.89 -9.10
N PHE A 75 3.55 9.04 -8.96
CA PHE A 75 3.35 7.85 -9.79
C PHE A 75 1.99 7.96 -10.48
N GLU A 76 1.94 7.55 -11.74
CA GLU A 76 0.68 7.45 -12.47
C GLU A 76 -0.08 6.20 -12.01
N ASP A 77 -1.42 6.31 -12.00
CA ASP A 77 -2.32 5.21 -11.60
C ASP A 77 -2.86 4.52 -12.85
N ASN A 78 -1.97 3.92 -13.64
CA ASN A 78 -2.27 3.34 -14.95
C ASN A 78 -1.98 1.84 -15.07
N GLU A 79 -1.74 1.16 -13.95
CA GLU A 79 -1.45 -0.27 -13.93
C GLU A 79 -2.65 -1.10 -14.41
N GLN A 80 -2.39 -2.00 -15.37
CA GLN A 80 -3.38 -2.86 -16.01
C GLN A 80 -3.16 -4.36 -15.73
N SER A 81 -2.08 -4.72 -15.03
CA SER A 81 -1.71 -6.10 -14.75
C SER A 81 -1.14 -6.29 -13.34
N PHE A 82 -1.11 -7.54 -12.87
CA PHE A 82 -0.44 -7.87 -11.60
C PHE A 82 1.04 -7.52 -11.64
N ASP A 83 1.73 -7.73 -12.76
CA ASP A 83 3.15 -7.41 -12.88
C ASP A 83 3.41 -5.91 -12.79
N GLU A 84 2.53 -5.07 -13.36
CA GLU A 84 2.65 -3.62 -13.23
C GLU A 84 2.38 -3.16 -11.79
N LEU A 85 1.40 -3.75 -11.09
CA LEU A 85 1.18 -3.48 -9.66
C LEU A 85 2.39 -3.91 -8.80
N LYS A 86 3.02 -5.04 -9.11
CA LYS A 86 4.26 -5.47 -8.45
C LYS A 86 5.42 -4.52 -8.74
N ALA A 87 5.55 -4.05 -9.97
CA ALA A 87 6.55 -3.04 -10.34
C ALA A 87 6.34 -1.73 -9.58
N ARG A 88 5.08 -1.30 -9.40
CA ARG A 88 4.75 -0.14 -8.54
C ARG A 88 5.18 -0.38 -7.09
N ILE A 89 4.85 -1.56 -6.52
CA ILE A 89 5.26 -1.92 -5.16
C ILE A 89 6.79 -1.86 -5.03
N ALA A 90 7.54 -2.42 -6.00
CA ALA A 90 9.01 -2.39 -6.00
C ALA A 90 9.55 -0.95 -6.00
N LYS A 91 9.04 -0.07 -6.86
CA LYS A 91 9.42 1.35 -6.88
C LYS A 91 9.18 2.06 -5.54
N VAL A 92 8.07 1.71 -4.85
CA VAL A 92 7.79 2.27 -3.53
C VAL A 92 8.74 1.71 -2.48
N LEU A 93 9.05 0.40 -2.52
CA LEU A 93 10.04 -0.21 -1.64
C LEU A 93 11.42 0.42 -1.81
N ASP A 94 11.86 0.65 -3.06
CA ASP A 94 13.13 1.33 -3.35
C ASP A 94 13.16 2.74 -2.74
N PHE A 95 12.07 3.50 -2.90
CA PHE A 95 11.97 4.84 -2.33
C PHE A 95 12.01 4.83 -0.80
N ILE A 96 11.17 4.02 -0.13
CA ILE A 96 11.14 4.01 1.33
C ILE A 96 12.43 3.46 1.94
N ASN A 97 13.15 2.58 1.22
CA ASN A 97 14.47 2.06 1.62
C ASN A 97 15.59 3.09 1.46
N SER A 98 15.40 4.12 0.63
CA SER A 98 16.38 5.19 0.43
C SER A 98 16.39 6.26 1.53
N VAL A 99 15.42 6.19 2.45
CA VAL A 99 15.27 7.18 3.52
C VAL A 99 15.98 6.69 4.78
N GLU A 100 16.88 7.53 5.29
CA GLU A 100 17.66 7.22 6.47
C GLU A 100 16.84 7.32 7.77
N VAL A 101 17.20 6.54 8.77
CA VAL A 101 16.55 6.55 10.09
C VAL A 101 16.48 7.96 10.68
N SER A 102 17.61 8.71 10.59
CA SER A 102 17.74 10.07 11.11
C SER A 102 16.83 11.11 10.43
N GLU A 103 16.34 10.84 9.23
CA GLU A 103 15.43 11.76 8.54
C GLU A 103 13.99 11.66 9.09
N ILE A 104 13.62 10.49 9.63
CA ILE A 104 12.27 10.22 10.16
C ILE A 104 12.23 10.34 11.69
N ASP A 105 13.26 9.91 12.38
CA ASP A 105 13.31 10.08 13.83
C ASP A 105 13.34 11.57 14.18
N ALA A 106 12.70 11.94 15.28
CA ALA A 106 12.40 13.32 15.69
C ALA A 106 11.42 14.08 14.78
N SER A 107 10.62 13.35 13.97
CA SER A 107 9.53 13.97 13.17
C SER A 107 8.19 13.99 13.90
N GLU A 108 8.13 13.64 15.19
CA GLU A 108 6.90 13.55 15.97
C GLU A 108 6.07 14.82 15.91
N GLU A 109 6.72 15.97 16.08
CA GLU A 109 6.10 17.30 16.09
C GLU A 109 6.15 18.02 14.73
N ARG A 110 6.69 17.35 13.67
CA ARG A 110 6.74 17.94 12.34
C ARG A 110 5.32 18.24 11.86
N GLU A 111 5.07 19.47 11.40
CA GLU A 111 3.81 19.83 10.80
C GLU A 111 3.65 19.16 9.43
N ILE A 112 2.54 18.44 9.26
CA ILE A 112 2.15 17.75 8.03
C ILE A 112 0.86 18.34 7.51
N ASN A 113 0.93 19.01 6.36
CA ASN A 113 -0.19 19.60 5.66
C ASN A 113 -0.66 18.69 4.52
N LEU A 114 -1.96 18.37 4.51
CA LEU A 114 -2.61 17.55 3.48
C LEU A 114 -3.89 18.23 2.98
N THR A 115 -4.29 17.86 1.76
CA THR A 115 -5.64 18.11 1.27
C THR A 115 -6.34 16.76 1.10
N VAL A 116 -7.44 16.54 1.80
CA VAL A 116 -8.21 15.30 1.76
C VAL A 116 -9.64 15.64 1.38
N GLY A 117 -10.17 15.07 0.29
CA GLY A 117 -11.51 15.39 -0.20
C GLY A 117 -11.72 16.89 -0.48
N GLY A 118 -10.67 17.61 -0.88
CA GLY A 118 -10.71 19.05 -1.12
C GLY A 118 -10.61 19.93 0.15
N GLN A 119 -10.49 19.31 1.34
CA GLN A 119 -10.38 20.04 2.61
C GLN A 119 -8.94 20.00 3.13
N PRO A 120 -8.39 21.15 3.58
CA PRO A 120 -7.07 21.18 4.20
C PRO A 120 -7.11 20.50 5.58
N MET A 121 -6.11 19.67 5.86
CA MET A 121 -5.92 19.03 7.16
C MET A 121 -4.47 19.24 7.61
N VAL A 122 -4.30 19.56 8.89
CA VAL A 122 -3.00 19.75 9.52
C VAL A 122 -2.83 18.74 10.64
N PHE A 123 -1.68 18.06 10.66
CA PHE A 123 -1.32 17.07 11.67
C PHE A 123 0.07 17.37 12.23
N THR A 124 0.37 16.89 13.44
CA THR A 124 1.75 16.58 13.83
C THR A 124 2.17 15.24 13.22
N GLY A 125 3.47 15.02 13.04
CA GLY A 125 3.99 13.79 12.40
C GLY A 125 3.54 12.51 13.09
N MET A 126 3.56 12.49 14.44
CA MET A 126 3.06 11.34 15.23
C MET A 126 1.58 11.08 14.94
N ARG A 127 0.75 12.11 15.03
CA ARG A 127 -0.69 11.99 14.78
C ARG A 127 -0.99 11.61 13.34
N TYR A 128 -0.24 12.17 12.39
CA TYR A 128 -0.35 11.80 10.98
C TYR A 128 -0.05 10.32 10.77
N LEU A 129 1.06 9.82 11.31
CA LEU A 129 1.45 8.42 11.15
C LEU A 129 0.41 7.48 11.76
N LEU A 130 0.06 7.68 13.04
CA LEU A 130 -0.72 6.70 13.81
C LEU A 130 -2.23 6.77 13.54
N HIS A 131 -2.77 7.96 13.22
CA HIS A 131 -4.22 8.16 13.11
C HIS A 131 -4.70 8.44 11.68
N PHE A 132 -3.77 8.55 10.72
CA PHE A 132 -4.12 8.75 9.32
C PHE A 132 -3.40 7.76 8.39
N ALA A 133 -2.06 7.80 8.32
CA ALA A 133 -1.31 7.05 7.33
C ALA A 133 -1.41 5.52 7.52
N LEU A 134 -1.09 5.01 8.71
CA LEU A 134 -1.17 3.57 9.00
C LEU A 134 -2.59 2.99 8.92
N PRO A 135 -3.64 3.65 9.49
CA PRO A 135 -5.01 3.14 9.33
C PRO A 135 -5.44 3.02 7.87
N ASN A 136 -5.18 4.04 7.05
CA ASN A 136 -5.50 4.00 5.61
C ASN A 136 -4.67 2.93 4.89
N PHE A 137 -3.38 2.86 5.14
CA PHE A 137 -2.50 1.86 4.55
C PHE A 137 -3.00 0.45 4.80
N TYR A 138 -3.26 0.10 6.06
CA TYR A 138 -3.75 -1.24 6.41
C TYR A 138 -5.16 -1.51 5.92
N PHE A 139 -6.03 -0.51 5.89
CA PHE A 139 -7.36 -0.65 5.29
C PHE A 139 -7.27 -1.11 3.84
N HIS A 140 -6.48 -0.43 3.02
CA HIS A 140 -6.35 -0.74 1.59
C HIS A 140 -5.61 -2.05 1.36
N ALA A 141 -4.54 -2.33 2.12
CA ALA A 141 -3.82 -3.60 2.05
C ALA A 141 -4.70 -4.80 2.44
N THR A 142 -5.48 -4.68 3.51
CA THR A 142 -6.40 -5.73 3.97
C THR A 142 -7.56 -5.92 2.98
N THR A 143 -8.07 -4.83 2.41
CA THR A 143 -9.13 -4.89 1.39
C THR A 143 -8.64 -5.60 0.13
N ALA A 144 -7.43 -5.31 -0.33
CA ALA A 144 -6.81 -6.02 -1.47
C ALA A 144 -6.70 -7.53 -1.20
N TYR A 145 -6.21 -7.92 -0.02
CA TYR A 145 -6.21 -9.31 0.43
C TYR A 145 -7.62 -9.91 0.43
N GLY A 146 -8.60 -9.20 0.97
CA GLY A 146 -9.99 -9.65 1.04
C GLY A 146 -10.62 -9.89 -0.33
N ILE A 147 -10.37 -9.00 -1.29
CA ILE A 147 -10.82 -9.15 -2.70
C ILE A 147 -10.25 -10.43 -3.30
N LEU A 148 -8.95 -10.67 -3.19
CA LEU A 148 -8.31 -11.87 -3.73
C LEU A 148 -8.81 -13.14 -3.05
N ARG A 149 -9.07 -13.11 -1.74
CA ARG A 149 -9.71 -14.22 -1.01
C ARG A 149 -11.11 -14.51 -1.52
N GLN A 150 -11.93 -13.49 -1.73
CA GLN A 150 -13.29 -13.60 -2.28
C GLN A 150 -13.27 -14.17 -3.71
N LYS A 151 -12.25 -13.86 -4.49
CA LYS A 151 -12.03 -14.39 -5.85
C LYS A 151 -11.45 -15.81 -5.87
N GLY A 152 -11.30 -16.47 -4.70
CA GLY A 152 -10.87 -17.86 -4.58
C GLY A 152 -9.36 -18.08 -4.55
N VAL A 153 -8.53 -17.03 -4.53
CA VAL A 153 -7.08 -17.18 -4.42
C VAL A 153 -6.74 -17.88 -3.09
N PRO A 154 -5.93 -18.96 -3.09
CA PRO A 154 -5.62 -19.74 -1.89
C PRO A 154 -4.63 -19.00 -0.97
N LEU A 155 -5.14 -17.99 -0.26
CA LEU A 155 -4.40 -17.16 0.68
C LEU A 155 -4.83 -17.45 2.13
N GLY A 156 -3.95 -17.25 3.08
CA GLY A 156 -4.22 -17.28 4.51
C GLY A 156 -3.65 -16.05 5.23
N LYS A 157 -3.94 -15.93 6.52
CA LYS A 157 -3.40 -14.84 7.36
C LYS A 157 -1.86 -14.79 7.32
N ARG A 158 -1.19 -15.95 7.18
CA ARG A 158 0.28 -16.01 7.09
C ARG A 158 0.80 -15.27 5.88
N ASP A 159 0.13 -15.38 4.73
CA ASP A 159 0.50 -14.65 3.51
C ASP A 159 0.42 -13.13 3.73
N TYR A 160 -0.68 -12.66 4.34
CA TYR A 160 -0.85 -11.25 4.68
C TYR A 160 0.23 -10.74 5.66
N MET A 161 0.65 -11.58 6.60
CA MET A 161 1.70 -11.25 7.57
C MET A 161 3.12 -11.37 7.01
N GLY A 162 3.30 -11.81 5.76
CA GLY A 162 4.62 -12.01 5.16
C GLY A 162 5.44 -13.13 5.83
N ARG A 163 4.77 -14.17 6.34
CA ARG A 163 5.38 -15.30 7.06
C ARG A 163 5.07 -16.64 6.33
N ALA A 164 5.07 -16.58 5.01
CA ALA A 164 4.87 -17.77 4.19
C ALA A 164 6.13 -18.65 4.17
#